data_2f005e1bc3c6e00a98384d7d024da577
#
_entry.id   2f005e1bc3c6e00a98384d7d024da577
#
_cell.length_a   1.000
_cell.length_b   1.000
_cell.length_c   1.000
_cell.angle_alpha   90.00
_cell.angle_beta   90.00
_cell.angle_gamma   90.00
#
_symmetry.space_group_name_H-M   'P 1'
#
loop_
_entity.id
_entity.type
_entity.pdbx_description
1 polymer ?
#
loop_
_entity_poly.entity_id
_entity_poly.type
_entity_poly.pdbx_seq_one_letter_code
_entity_poly.pdbx_strand_id
1 'polypeptide(L)'
;LVGGALGSISWRGPFLGTAVLMTIGLIAIVLFVPPTPIKRSARRSVAEPFRALVDSRVSILMLAALVYNYGYFTLLAYAPFPVAEASIRAGGRFTPLDLGLVFFGWGLMVALGSVWLGPRGCEHVGIRRTVAVTLTLFTIDEIVLATWISPIPQVIGVIFGGLLIGIINTAMTEIVMSASDIQREVASSAYSGVRFLGGAC
;
A
#
# COMPACT_ATOMS: atom_id res chain seq x y z
N LEU A 1 -2.73 -0.33 -15.60
CA LEU A 1 -2.79 -0.17 -17.05
C LEU A 1 -3.64 -1.28 -17.70
N VAL A 2 -3.29 -2.55 -17.51
CA VAL A 2 -4.04 -3.70 -18.08
C VAL A 2 -5.51 -3.68 -17.64
N GLY A 3 -5.77 -3.44 -16.35
CA GLY A 3 -7.15 -3.30 -15.83
C GLY A 3 -7.93 -2.17 -16.48
N GLY A 4 -7.29 -1.01 -16.73
CA GLY A 4 -7.91 0.10 -17.44
C GLY A 4 -8.23 -0.23 -18.90
N ALA A 5 -7.30 -0.87 -19.60
CA ALA A 5 -7.51 -1.32 -20.99
C ALA A 5 -8.64 -2.36 -21.10
N LEU A 6 -8.66 -3.35 -20.20
CA LEU A 6 -9.74 -4.32 -20.15
C LEU A 6 -11.08 -3.69 -19.74
N GLY A 7 -11.06 -2.71 -18.84
CA GLY A 7 -12.23 -1.95 -18.41
C GLY A 7 -12.84 -1.09 -19.50
N SER A 8 -12.05 -0.60 -20.47
CA SER A 8 -12.54 0.15 -21.61
C SER A 8 -13.32 -0.72 -22.61
N ILE A 9 -13.06 -2.03 -22.63
CA ILE A 9 -13.79 -3.00 -23.47
C ILE A 9 -15.09 -3.45 -22.77
N SER A 10 -14.99 -3.80 -21.50
CA SER A 10 -16.12 -4.24 -20.68
C SER A 10 -15.81 -4.07 -19.20
N TRP A 11 -16.81 -3.67 -18.41
CA TRP A 11 -16.69 -3.61 -16.95
C TRP A 11 -16.30 -4.97 -16.30
N ARG A 12 -16.57 -6.07 -17.01
CA ARG A 12 -16.19 -7.44 -16.59
C ARG A 12 -14.74 -7.77 -16.89
N GLY A 13 -14.10 -7.03 -17.80
CA GLY A 13 -12.74 -7.28 -18.27
C GLY A 13 -11.70 -7.37 -17.17
N PRO A 14 -11.61 -6.40 -16.24
CA PRO A 14 -10.66 -6.44 -15.12
C PRO A 14 -10.82 -7.69 -14.24
N PHE A 15 -12.05 -8.11 -13.95
CA PHE A 15 -12.32 -9.32 -13.15
C PHE A 15 -11.86 -10.60 -13.86
N LEU A 16 -12.15 -10.73 -15.15
CA LEU A 16 -11.71 -11.87 -15.95
C LEU A 16 -10.18 -11.89 -16.08
N GLY A 17 -9.55 -10.72 -16.29
CA GLY A 17 -8.10 -10.60 -16.32
C GLY A 17 -7.46 -11.04 -15.01
N THR A 18 -8.01 -10.63 -13.87
CA THR A 18 -7.55 -11.07 -12.54
C THR A 18 -7.73 -12.58 -12.36
N ALA A 19 -8.88 -13.14 -12.77
CA ALA A 19 -9.11 -14.57 -12.68
C ALA A 19 -8.09 -15.39 -13.49
N VAL A 20 -7.76 -14.96 -14.71
CA VAL A 20 -6.72 -15.59 -15.54
C VAL A 20 -5.35 -15.53 -14.85
N LEU A 21 -4.95 -14.35 -14.35
CA LEU A 21 -3.66 -14.21 -13.66
C LEU A 21 -3.58 -15.09 -12.40
N MET A 22 -4.66 -15.17 -11.62
CA MET A 22 -4.72 -16.03 -10.42
C MET A 22 -4.64 -17.50 -10.81
N THR A 23 -5.27 -17.91 -11.91
CA THR A 23 -5.19 -19.29 -12.43
C THR A 23 -3.77 -19.62 -12.88
N ILE A 24 -3.10 -18.72 -13.59
CA ILE A 24 -1.69 -18.87 -13.98
C ILE A 24 -0.81 -19.00 -12.73
N GLY A 25 -1.01 -18.13 -11.72
CA GLY A 25 -0.28 -18.20 -10.46
C GLY A 25 -0.49 -19.52 -9.72
N LEU A 26 -1.73 -20.00 -9.66
CA LEU A 26 -2.04 -21.31 -9.06
C LEU A 26 -1.33 -22.46 -9.79
N ILE A 27 -1.39 -22.49 -11.11
CA ILE A 27 -0.71 -23.50 -11.92
C ILE A 27 0.80 -23.44 -11.70
N ALA A 28 1.39 -22.24 -11.69
CA ALA A 28 2.81 -22.06 -11.43
C ALA A 28 3.22 -22.60 -10.06
N ILE A 29 2.44 -22.30 -9.00
CA ILE A 29 2.71 -22.82 -7.65
C ILE A 29 2.63 -24.35 -7.64
N VAL A 30 1.60 -24.94 -8.22
CA VAL A 30 1.41 -26.39 -8.22
C VAL A 30 2.54 -27.12 -8.98
N LEU A 31 3.01 -26.52 -10.09
CA LEU A 31 4.04 -27.16 -10.93
C LEU A 31 5.48 -26.92 -10.46
N PHE A 32 5.78 -25.73 -9.93
CA PHE A 32 7.16 -25.32 -9.67
C PHE A 32 7.54 -25.27 -8.19
N VAL A 33 6.57 -25.24 -7.26
CA VAL A 33 6.89 -25.21 -5.83
C VAL A 33 6.97 -26.64 -5.28
N PRO A 34 8.16 -27.11 -4.87
CA PRO A 34 8.29 -28.44 -4.28
C PRO A 34 7.54 -28.53 -2.94
N PRO A 35 6.97 -29.69 -2.61
CA PRO A 35 6.32 -29.90 -1.34
C PRO A 35 7.32 -29.73 -0.20
N THR A 36 7.11 -28.71 0.62
CA THR A 36 7.96 -28.43 1.78
C THR A 36 7.52 -29.32 2.94
N PRO A 37 8.43 -30.07 3.60
CA PRO A 37 8.06 -30.84 4.77
C PRO A 37 7.52 -29.93 5.88
N ILE A 38 6.30 -30.24 6.33
CA ILE A 38 5.65 -29.49 7.41
C ILE A 38 6.46 -29.73 8.68
N LYS A 39 7.35 -28.81 9.02
CA LYS A 39 7.92 -28.76 10.37
C LYS A 39 6.75 -28.45 11.32
N ARG A 40 6.36 -29.42 12.14
CA ARG A 40 5.40 -29.19 13.22
C ARG A 40 6.01 -28.16 14.16
N SER A 41 5.74 -26.89 13.93
CA SER A 41 6.01 -25.81 14.88
C SER A 41 5.15 -26.10 16.13
N ALA A 42 5.73 -25.89 17.31
CA ALA A 42 4.97 -25.99 18.54
C ALA A 42 3.67 -25.17 18.41
N ARG A 43 2.56 -25.71 18.92
CA ARG A 43 1.25 -25.05 18.89
C ARG A 43 1.39 -23.64 19.46
N ARG A 44 1.47 -22.65 18.59
CA ARG A 44 1.52 -21.24 19.00
C ARG A 44 0.11 -20.80 19.37
N SER A 45 0.02 -20.03 20.45
CA SER A 45 -1.25 -19.44 20.84
C SER A 45 -1.64 -18.37 19.84
N VAL A 46 -2.89 -18.40 19.37
CA VAL A 46 -3.47 -17.35 18.53
C VAL A 46 -3.46 -15.98 19.25
N ALA A 47 -3.27 -15.98 20.56
CA ALA A 47 -3.17 -14.79 21.39
C ALA A 47 -1.77 -14.11 21.37
N GLU A 48 -0.72 -14.76 20.86
CA GLU A 48 0.63 -14.16 20.81
C GLU A 48 0.69 -12.85 20.02
N PRO A 49 0.11 -12.74 18.82
CA PRO A 49 0.06 -11.47 18.08
C PRO A 49 -0.65 -10.36 18.86
N PHE A 50 -1.70 -10.71 19.63
CA PHE A 50 -2.43 -9.73 20.45
C PHE A 50 -1.64 -9.30 21.69
N ARG A 51 -0.83 -10.18 22.27
CA ARG A 51 0.09 -9.81 23.34
C ARG A 51 1.18 -8.85 22.89
N ALA A 52 1.63 -8.98 21.63
CA ALA A 52 2.58 -8.05 21.02
C ALA A 52 2.02 -6.61 20.99
N LEU A 53 0.70 -6.46 20.89
CA LEU A 53 0.03 -5.16 20.88
C LEU A 53 -0.01 -4.49 22.27
N VAL A 54 0.31 -5.19 23.35
CA VAL A 54 0.32 -4.65 24.73
C VAL A 54 1.64 -3.96 25.06
N ASP A 55 2.73 -4.26 24.34
CA ASP A 55 3.99 -3.54 24.50
C ASP A 55 3.84 -2.10 23.99
N SER A 56 4.08 -1.11 24.87
CA SER A 56 3.86 0.31 24.56
C SER A 56 4.63 0.82 23.36
N ARG A 57 5.82 0.29 23.08
CA ARG A 57 6.63 0.69 21.91
C ARG A 57 6.04 0.13 20.61
N VAL A 58 5.63 -1.11 20.65
CA VAL A 58 5.01 -1.81 19.51
C VAL A 58 3.62 -1.22 19.25
N SER A 59 2.84 -0.93 20.29
CA SER A 59 1.50 -0.33 20.18
C SER A 59 1.49 0.99 19.44
N ILE A 60 2.44 1.89 19.71
CA ILE A 60 2.55 3.18 19.02
C ILE A 60 2.85 2.97 17.53
N LEU A 61 3.75 2.05 17.20
CA LEU A 61 4.06 1.72 15.81
C LEU A 61 2.87 1.08 15.09
N MET A 62 2.12 0.21 15.78
CA MET A 62 0.90 -0.39 15.23
C MET A 62 -0.20 0.64 15.02
N LEU A 63 -0.38 1.60 15.95
CA LEU A 63 -1.31 2.70 15.78
C LEU A 63 -0.92 3.58 14.57
N ALA A 64 0.35 3.92 14.44
CA ALA A 64 0.85 4.63 13.27
C ALA A 64 0.61 3.84 11.97
N ALA A 65 0.80 2.51 12.01
CA ALA A 65 0.53 1.64 10.87
C ALA A 65 -0.96 1.64 10.50
N LEU A 66 -1.86 1.59 11.47
CA LEU A 66 -3.30 1.66 11.27
C LEU A 66 -3.70 2.98 10.60
N VAL A 67 -3.24 4.11 11.17
CA VAL A 67 -3.61 5.44 10.70
C VAL A 67 -3.09 5.71 9.28
N TYR A 68 -1.81 5.41 8.99
CA TYR A 68 -1.31 5.66 7.63
C TYR A 68 -1.93 4.72 6.59
N ASN A 69 -2.29 3.49 6.98
CA ASN A 69 -3.01 2.61 6.06
C ASN A 69 -4.45 3.05 5.82
N TYR A 70 -5.10 3.65 6.80
CA TYR A 70 -6.38 4.31 6.57
C TYR A 70 -6.26 5.37 5.46
N GLY A 71 -5.30 6.29 5.56
CA GLY A 71 -5.03 7.27 4.50
C GLY A 71 -4.69 6.61 3.15
N TYR A 72 -3.83 5.59 3.15
CA TYR A 72 -3.49 4.83 1.95
C TYR A 72 -4.72 4.23 1.25
N PHE A 73 -5.59 3.55 1.99
CA PHE A 73 -6.80 2.96 1.41
C PHE A 73 -7.82 4.03 1.02
N THR A 74 -7.88 5.15 1.74
CA THR A 74 -8.67 6.32 1.36
C THR A 74 -8.23 6.85 0.00
N LEU A 75 -6.93 7.07 -0.20
CA LEU A 75 -6.39 7.47 -1.50
C LEU A 75 -6.79 6.48 -2.60
N LEU A 76 -6.58 5.18 -2.39
CA LEU A 76 -6.92 4.17 -3.40
C LEU A 76 -8.41 4.11 -3.74
N ALA A 77 -9.27 4.23 -2.74
CA ALA A 77 -10.71 4.11 -2.91
C ALA A 77 -11.33 5.38 -3.52
N TYR A 78 -10.85 6.54 -3.09
CA TYR A 78 -11.49 7.82 -3.43
C TYR A 78 -10.80 8.60 -4.55
N ALA A 79 -9.50 8.42 -4.81
CA ALA A 79 -8.79 9.13 -5.89
C ALA A 79 -9.47 9.08 -7.28
N PRO A 80 -10.15 7.98 -7.70
CA PRO A 80 -10.85 7.96 -8.97
C PRO A 80 -11.90 9.06 -9.13
N PHE A 81 -12.59 9.42 -8.05
CA PHE A 81 -13.69 10.38 -8.10
C PHE A 81 -13.21 11.83 -8.37
N PRO A 82 -12.34 12.44 -7.57
CA PRO A 82 -11.88 13.81 -7.82
C PRO A 82 -11.03 13.92 -9.08
N VAL A 83 -10.27 12.88 -9.48
CA VAL A 83 -9.54 12.88 -10.74
C VAL A 83 -10.49 12.92 -11.94
N ALA A 84 -11.55 12.11 -11.91
CA ALA A 84 -12.58 12.12 -12.96
C ALA A 84 -13.34 13.44 -12.99
N GLU A 85 -13.78 13.94 -11.83
CA GLU A 85 -14.50 15.20 -11.70
C GLU A 85 -13.69 16.38 -12.20
N ALA A 86 -12.42 16.48 -11.82
CA ALA A 86 -11.51 17.53 -12.26
C ALA A 86 -11.34 17.51 -13.79
N SER A 87 -11.19 16.32 -14.38
CA SER A 87 -11.06 16.17 -15.83
C SER A 87 -12.33 16.60 -16.59
N ILE A 88 -13.50 16.21 -16.08
CA ILE A 88 -14.80 16.58 -16.68
C ILE A 88 -15.04 18.09 -16.56
N ARG A 89 -14.76 18.70 -15.42
CA ARG A 89 -14.88 20.16 -15.20
C ARG A 89 -13.97 20.96 -16.15
N ALA A 90 -12.82 20.41 -16.51
CA ALA A 90 -11.90 21.00 -17.48
C ALA A 90 -12.34 20.80 -18.96
N GLY A 91 -13.52 20.23 -19.20
CA GLY A 91 -14.04 19.97 -20.55
C GLY A 91 -13.46 18.72 -21.23
N GLY A 92 -12.71 17.90 -20.48
CA GLY A 92 -12.15 16.63 -20.95
C GLY A 92 -13.13 15.46 -20.83
N ARG A 93 -12.71 14.31 -21.38
CA ARG A 93 -13.35 13.01 -21.15
C ARG A 93 -12.43 12.19 -20.29
N PHE A 94 -12.96 11.55 -19.26
CA PHE A 94 -12.20 10.66 -18.38
C PHE A 94 -12.64 9.21 -18.65
N THR A 95 -11.70 8.40 -19.11
CA THR A 95 -11.95 7.00 -19.48
C THR A 95 -11.35 6.03 -18.46
N PRO A 96 -11.79 4.76 -18.41
CA PRO A 96 -11.14 3.74 -17.60
C PRO A 96 -9.65 3.56 -17.90
N LEU A 97 -9.21 3.85 -19.13
CA LEU A 97 -7.81 3.80 -19.52
C LEU A 97 -7.00 4.93 -18.86
N ASP A 98 -7.56 6.14 -18.82
CA ASP A 98 -6.91 7.29 -18.15
C ASP A 98 -6.68 7.00 -16.67
N LEU A 99 -7.69 6.44 -16.00
CA LEU A 99 -7.56 5.97 -14.62
C LEU A 99 -6.49 4.89 -14.50
N GLY A 100 -6.46 3.94 -15.42
CA GLY A 100 -5.43 2.90 -15.49
C GLY A 100 -4.02 3.46 -15.64
N LEU A 101 -3.84 4.56 -16.40
CA LEU A 101 -2.56 5.25 -16.56
C LEU A 101 -2.13 5.96 -15.27
N VAL A 102 -3.05 6.63 -14.59
CA VAL A 102 -2.78 7.29 -13.29
C VAL A 102 -2.32 6.25 -12.26
N PHE A 103 -3.05 5.14 -12.10
CA PHE A 103 -2.66 4.07 -11.19
C PHE A 103 -1.42 3.28 -11.62
N PHE A 104 -1.10 3.25 -12.90
CA PHE A 104 0.18 2.71 -13.37
C PHE A 104 1.34 3.60 -12.93
N GLY A 105 1.23 4.92 -13.09
CA GLY A 105 2.19 5.89 -12.59
C GLY A 105 2.36 5.80 -11.07
N TRP A 106 1.24 5.69 -10.34
CA TRP A 106 1.22 5.45 -8.90
C TRP A 106 2.00 4.17 -8.52
N GLY A 107 1.73 3.04 -9.20
CA GLY A 107 2.42 1.77 -8.94
C GLY A 107 3.92 1.82 -9.22
N LEU A 108 4.35 2.51 -10.29
CA LEU A 108 5.77 2.76 -10.56
C LEU A 108 6.43 3.57 -9.44
N MET A 109 5.74 4.58 -8.93
CA MET A 109 6.25 5.39 -7.83
C MET A 109 6.30 4.62 -6.52
N VAL A 110 5.32 3.74 -6.24
CA VAL A 110 5.39 2.80 -5.10
C VAL A 110 6.62 1.91 -5.22
N ALA A 111 6.89 1.35 -6.39
CA ALA A 111 8.07 0.50 -6.61
C ALA A 111 9.37 1.31 -6.41
N LEU A 112 9.47 2.51 -6.96
CA LEU A 112 10.61 3.40 -6.80
C LEU A 112 10.83 3.77 -5.32
N GLY A 113 9.77 4.12 -4.63
CA GLY A 113 9.77 4.44 -3.21
C GLY A 113 10.23 3.26 -2.35
N SER A 114 9.67 2.07 -2.60
CA SER A 114 9.97 0.87 -1.80
C SER A 114 11.39 0.34 -2.03
N VAL A 115 11.84 0.30 -3.29
CA VAL A 115 13.10 -0.37 -3.65
C VAL A 115 14.31 0.55 -3.52
N TRP A 116 14.11 1.83 -3.78
CA TRP A 116 15.23 2.76 -3.91
C TRP A 116 15.28 3.86 -2.85
N LEU A 117 14.21 4.63 -2.68
CA LEU A 117 14.20 5.78 -1.78
C LEU A 117 14.00 5.38 -0.32
N GLY A 118 13.16 4.38 -0.04
CA GLY A 118 12.92 3.89 1.32
C GLY A 118 14.19 3.39 2.00
N PRO A 119 14.91 2.40 1.42
CA PRO A 119 16.16 1.92 2.00
C PRO A 119 17.20 3.03 2.17
N ARG A 120 17.41 3.87 1.14
CA ARG A 120 18.36 5.00 1.22
C ARG A 120 17.99 6.01 2.29
N GLY A 121 16.70 6.32 2.42
CA GLY A 121 16.20 7.20 3.48
C GLY A 121 16.53 6.63 4.87
N CYS A 122 16.27 5.34 5.07
CA CYS A 122 16.56 4.66 6.33
C CYS A 122 18.06 4.63 6.65
N GLU A 123 18.91 4.38 5.65
CA GLU A 123 20.36 4.33 5.81
C GLU A 123 21.00 5.70 6.08
N HIS A 124 20.63 6.74 5.32
CA HIS A 124 21.33 8.04 5.36
C HIS A 124 20.69 9.03 6.35
N VAL A 125 19.39 9.01 6.50
CA VAL A 125 18.64 9.95 7.34
C VAL A 125 18.23 9.32 8.68
N GLY A 126 18.12 8.00 8.69
CA GLY A 126 17.66 7.21 9.82
C GLY A 126 16.15 6.94 9.76
N ILE A 127 15.75 5.72 10.17
CA ILE A 127 14.40 5.19 10.03
C ILE A 127 13.33 6.14 10.61
N ARG A 128 13.52 6.63 11.84
CA ARG A 128 12.54 7.52 12.51
C ARG A 128 12.30 8.80 11.74
N ARG A 129 13.35 9.43 11.24
CA ARG A 129 13.24 10.68 10.48
C ARG A 129 12.62 10.43 9.11
N THR A 130 12.99 9.34 8.46
CA THR A 130 12.39 8.94 7.18
C THR A 130 10.89 8.75 7.33
N VAL A 131 10.43 8.01 8.34
CA VAL A 131 9.01 7.82 8.63
C VAL A 131 8.33 9.16 8.92
N ALA A 132 8.88 9.99 9.81
CA ALA A 132 8.28 11.27 10.18
C ALA A 132 8.14 12.23 8.97
N VAL A 133 9.21 12.39 8.19
CA VAL A 133 9.19 13.27 7.01
C VAL A 133 8.19 12.75 5.98
N THR A 134 8.21 11.45 5.71
CA THR A 134 7.34 10.87 4.68
C THR A 134 5.87 10.90 5.09
N LEU A 135 5.55 10.66 6.37
CA LEU A 135 4.19 10.82 6.89
C LEU A 135 3.72 12.27 6.80
N THR A 136 4.59 13.23 7.13
CA THR A 136 4.26 14.66 6.99
C THR A 136 3.97 15.04 5.54
N LEU A 137 4.82 14.60 4.61
CA LEU A 137 4.61 14.84 3.19
C LEU A 137 3.32 14.16 2.69
N PHE A 138 3.03 12.94 3.15
CA PHE A 138 1.79 12.24 2.80
C PHE A 138 0.55 12.97 3.34
N THR A 139 0.62 13.50 4.56
CA THR A 139 -0.47 14.32 5.11
C THR A 139 -0.70 15.59 4.28
N ILE A 140 0.37 16.26 3.85
CA ILE A 140 0.27 17.44 2.98
C ILE A 140 -0.34 17.07 1.63
N ASP A 141 0.07 15.95 1.04
CA ASP A 141 -0.45 15.45 -0.22
C ASP A 141 -1.96 15.15 -0.13
N GLU A 142 -2.42 14.48 0.93
CA GLU A 142 -3.85 14.23 1.17
C GLU A 142 -4.65 15.54 1.33
N ILE A 143 -4.09 16.55 2.01
CA ILE A 143 -4.73 17.86 2.13
C ILE A 143 -4.83 18.56 0.77
N VAL A 144 -3.79 18.49 -0.05
CA VAL A 144 -3.79 19.04 -1.41
C VAL A 144 -4.83 18.33 -2.27
N LEU A 145 -4.89 17.00 -2.22
CA LEU A 145 -5.90 16.22 -2.95
C LEU A 145 -7.33 16.56 -2.51
N ALA A 146 -7.55 16.80 -1.22
CA ALA A 146 -8.85 17.15 -0.68
C ALA A 146 -9.32 18.57 -1.04
N THR A 147 -8.39 19.53 -1.20
CA THR A 147 -8.72 20.95 -1.33
C THR A 147 -8.57 21.47 -2.75
N TRP A 148 -7.69 20.89 -3.56
CA TRP A 148 -7.37 21.42 -4.89
C TRP A 148 -7.90 20.51 -6.01
N ILE A 149 -9.15 20.69 -6.39
CA ILE A 149 -9.83 19.92 -7.43
C ILE A 149 -9.49 20.49 -8.82
N SER A 150 -8.31 20.13 -9.35
CA SER A 150 -7.86 20.46 -10.69
C SER A 150 -7.15 19.24 -11.32
N PRO A 151 -7.22 19.02 -12.64
CA PRO A 151 -6.71 17.79 -13.25
C PRO A 151 -5.24 17.50 -12.95
N ILE A 152 -4.38 18.50 -13.11
CA ILE A 152 -2.93 18.34 -12.95
C ILE A 152 -2.55 18.04 -11.48
N PRO A 153 -2.96 18.84 -10.47
CA PRO A 153 -2.68 18.53 -9.08
C PRO A 153 -3.23 17.18 -8.63
N GLN A 154 -4.42 16.78 -9.06
CA GLN A 154 -5.01 15.49 -8.71
C GLN A 154 -4.17 14.32 -9.26
N VAL A 155 -3.79 14.35 -10.53
CA VAL A 155 -2.97 13.29 -11.14
C VAL A 155 -1.57 13.23 -10.50
N ILE A 156 -0.93 14.39 -10.32
CA ILE A 156 0.41 14.46 -9.72
C ILE A 156 0.36 13.99 -8.27
N GLY A 157 -0.61 14.43 -7.48
CA GLY A 157 -0.75 14.03 -6.08
C GLY A 157 -0.97 12.54 -5.94
N VAL A 158 -1.89 11.92 -6.70
CA VAL A 158 -2.08 10.46 -6.65
C VAL A 158 -0.79 9.72 -6.97
N ILE A 159 -0.05 10.13 -8.01
CA ILE A 159 1.21 9.50 -8.41
C ILE A 159 2.28 9.70 -7.32
N PHE A 160 2.39 10.91 -6.77
CA PHE A 160 3.33 11.25 -5.71
C PHE A 160 3.00 10.53 -4.39
N GLY A 161 1.73 10.41 -4.05
CA GLY A 161 1.25 9.59 -2.92
C GLY A 161 1.76 8.15 -3.01
N GLY A 162 1.83 7.59 -4.22
CA GLY A 162 2.44 6.28 -4.45
C GLY A 162 3.90 6.21 -4.01
N LEU A 163 4.70 7.22 -4.33
CA LEU A 163 6.11 7.30 -3.90
C LEU A 163 6.22 7.29 -2.37
N LEU A 164 5.43 8.13 -1.71
CA LEU A 164 5.44 8.26 -0.26
C LEU A 164 5.00 6.97 0.42
N ILE A 165 3.96 6.32 -0.08
CA ILE A 165 3.49 5.03 0.42
C ILE A 165 4.55 3.94 0.25
N GLY A 166 5.28 3.93 -0.86
CA GLY A 166 6.39 3.01 -1.08
C GLY A 166 7.47 3.16 0.00
N ILE A 167 7.89 4.40 0.30
CA ILE A 167 8.88 4.72 1.33
C ILE A 167 8.35 4.31 2.72
N ILE A 168 7.11 4.70 3.07
CA ILE A 168 6.51 4.40 4.37
C ILE A 168 6.41 2.89 4.58
N ASN A 169 5.94 2.14 3.60
CA ASN A 169 5.82 0.69 3.70
C ASN A 169 7.15 0.01 4.03
N THR A 170 8.24 0.43 3.40
CA THR A 170 9.58 -0.11 3.65
C THR A 170 10.06 0.29 5.04
N ALA A 171 10.03 1.58 5.37
CA ALA A 171 10.53 2.08 6.64
C ALA A 171 9.72 1.58 7.85
N MET A 172 8.39 1.51 7.73
CA MET A 172 7.52 0.97 8.80
C MET A 172 7.72 -0.53 9.00
N THR A 173 7.92 -1.29 7.94
CA THR A 173 8.23 -2.71 8.05
C THR A 173 9.55 -2.91 8.79
N GLU A 174 10.58 -2.16 8.43
CA GLU A 174 11.91 -2.24 9.06
C GLU A 174 11.86 -1.84 10.54
N ILE A 175 11.19 -0.73 10.90
CA ILE A 175 11.11 -0.28 12.29
C ILE A 175 10.31 -1.26 13.16
N VAL A 176 9.23 -1.83 12.66
CA VAL A 176 8.43 -2.82 13.40
C VAL A 176 9.22 -4.10 13.63
N MET A 177 9.94 -4.57 12.59
CA MET A 177 10.77 -5.78 12.71
C MET A 177 11.99 -5.59 13.62
N SER A 178 12.49 -4.35 13.77
CA SER A 178 13.63 -4.04 14.64
C SER A 178 13.23 -3.66 16.07
N ALA A 179 12.01 -3.21 16.30
CA ALA A 179 11.55 -2.73 17.59
C ALA A 179 11.01 -3.84 18.50
N SER A 180 10.73 -5.02 17.97
CA SER A 180 10.14 -6.11 18.75
C SER A 180 11.21 -7.13 19.17
N ASP A 181 11.32 -7.39 20.47
CA ASP A 181 12.00 -8.58 21.00
C ASP A 181 11.20 -9.87 20.73
N ILE A 182 10.03 -9.72 20.13
CA ILE A 182 9.13 -10.79 19.75
C ILE A 182 9.62 -11.43 18.43
N GLN A 183 9.39 -12.72 18.30
CA GLN A 183 9.74 -13.42 17.06
C GLN A 183 9.19 -12.72 15.82
N ARG A 184 10.03 -12.50 14.82
CA ARG A 184 9.71 -11.76 13.59
C ARG A 184 8.41 -12.20 12.91
N GLU A 185 8.07 -13.48 12.99
CA GLU A 185 6.83 -14.04 12.42
C GLU A 185 5.58 -13.51 13.13
N VAL A 186 5.62 -13.38 14.45
CA VAL A 186 4.51 -12.85 15.27
C VAL A 186 4.36 -11.34 15.02
N ALA A 187 5.46 -10.61 15.02
CA ALA A 187 5.46 -9.17 14.72
C ALA A 187 4.92 -8.88 13.32
N SER A 188 5.34 -9.68 12.31
CA SER A 188 4.87 -9.55 10.93
C SER A 188 3.38 -9.82 10.78
N SER A 189 2.85 -10.85 11.44
CA SER A 189 1.42 -11.17 11.37
C SER A 189 0.56 -10.12 12.10
N ALA A 190 0.99 -9.64 13.26
CA ALA A 190 0.31 -8.55 13.97
C ALA A 190 0.31 -7.26 13.14
N TYR A 191 1.46 -6.88 12.56
CA TYR A 191 1.60 -5.71 11.71
C TYR A 191 0.69 -5.79 10.47
N SER A 192 0.67 -6.92 9.78
CA SER A 192 -0.19 -7.13 8.62
C SER A 192 -1.67 -7.05 9.00
N GLY A 193 -2.07 -7.66 10.12
CA GLY A 193 -3.45 -7.59 10.61
C GLY A 193 -3.90 -6.16 10.89
N VAL A 194 -3.08 -5.37 11.60
CA VAL A 194 -3.37 -3.96 11.91
C VAL A 194 -3.44 -3.10 10.65
N ARG A 195 -2.57 -3.33 9.68
CA ARG A 195 -2.61 -2.62 8.40
C ARG A 195 -3.92 -2.80 7.67
N PHE A 196 -4.42 -4.04 7.57
CA PHE A 196 -5.69 -4.30 6.90
C PHE A 196 -6.89 -3.78 7.69
N LEU A 197 -6.81 -3.75 9.02
CA LEU A 197 -7.85 -3.08 9.84
C LEU A 197 -7.93 -1.59 9.52
N GLY A 198 -6.80 -0.89 9.31
CA GLY A 198 -6.80 0.50 8.87
C GLY A 198 -7.51 0.72 7.53
N GLY A 199 -7.49 -0.28 6.64
CA GLY A 199 -8.21 -0.22 5.36
C GLY A 199 -9.69 -0.60 5.45
N ALA A 200 -10.15 -1.15 6.58
CA ALA A 200 -11.53 -1.57 6.80
C ALA A 200 -12.38 -0.49 7.52
N CYS A 201 -11.76 0.57 8.04
CA CYS A 201 -12.41 1.70 8.69
C CYS A 201 -12.74 2.80 7.69
#